data_6fdf2b46380872ae7b9b453026efee00
#
_entry.id   6fdf2b46380872ae7b9b453026efee00
#
_cell.length_a   1.000
_cell.length_b   1.000
_cell.length_c   1.000
_cell.angle_alpha   90.00
_cell.angle_beta   90.00
_cell.angle_gamma   90.00
#
_symmetry.space_group_name_H-M   'P 1'
#
loop_
_entity.id
_entity.type
_entity.pdbx_description
1 polymer ?
#
loop_
_entity_poly.entity_id
_entity_poly.type
_entity_poly.pdbx_seq_one_letter_code
_entity_poly.pdbx_strand_id
1 'polypeptide(L)'
;MYKLNKQDAIAYDQRGGYINQAGKYVVTIESAVFHVGNNANGRSENLKLSVIDNQKRKATFFINTSYSNGVQNEGGLRTVSAILACLREHDSGEPTPAQVKEYNRETQQEEAVMRDCFTKFHGKQLGIVVQMAHEDGRENPSPNLYSVFEASSELTAGEIMRAETRPAQLGKIMAYIANKPLIDKRKNSPVPPQPTRQPMPQPATPAAPVEDIDSDIPF
;
A
#
# COMPACT_ATOMS: atom_id res chain seq x y z
N MET A 1 -19.06 -40.15 18.46
CA MET A 1 -18.21 -39.72 19.59
C MET A 1 -16.96 -39.08 19.00
N TYR A 2 -16.68 -37.80 19.26
CA TYR A 2 -15.48 -37.11 18.78
C TYR A 2 -14.32 -37.39 19.73
N LYS A 3 -13.11 -37.61 19.17
CA LYS A 3 -11.87 -37.80 19.94
C LYS A 3 -10.90 -36.64 19.62
N LEU A 4 -10.18 -36.20 20.64
CA LEU A 4 -9.13 -35.20 20.44
C LEU A 4 -8.00 -35.80 19.58
N ASN A 5 -7.74 -35.19 18.43
CA ASN A 5 -6.54 -35.42 17.64
C ASN A 5 -5.56 -34.25 17.88
N LYS A 6 -4.43 -34.52 18.50
CA LYS A 6 -3.42 -33.52 18.80
C LYS A 6 -2.85 -32.88 17.57
N GLN A 7 -2.65 -33.62 16.47
CA GLN A 7 -2.14 -33.09 15.22
C GLN A 7 -3.13 -32.16 14.56
N ASP A 8 -4.43 -32.51 14.57
CA ASP A 8 -5.48 -31.62 14.01
C ASP A 8 -5.64 -30.37 14.86
N ALA A 9 -5.49 -30.43 16.18
CA ALA A 9 -5.55 -29.28 17.05
C ALA A 9 -4.36 -28.31 16.77
N ILE A 10 -3.13 -28.84 16.63
CA ILE A 10 -1.95 -28.08 16.25
C ILE A 10 -2.13 -27.47 14.84
N ALA A 11 -2.62 -28.27 13.89
CA ALA A 11 -2.88 -27.78 12.53
C ALA A 11 -3.96 -26.70 12.48
N TYR A 12 -4.94 -26.72 13.39
CA TYR A 12 -5.95 -25.68 13.51
C TYR A 12 -5.33 -24.34 13.89
N ASP A 13 -4.43 -24.31 14.88
CA ASP A 13 -3.72 -23.11 15.31
C ASP A 13 -2.70 -22.62 14.27
N GLN A 14 -2.20 -23.53 13.43
CA GLN A 14 -1.25 -23.25 12.35
C GLN A 14 -1.93 -22.82 11.04
N ARG A 15 -3.26 -22.78 10.98
CA ARG A 15 -3.98 -22.30 9.81
C ARG A 15 -3.62 -20.84 9.57
N GLY A 16 -2.62 -20.62 8.70
CA GLY A 16 -2.34 -19.34 8.14
C GLY A 16 -3.58 -18.81 7.42
N GLY A 17 -3.90 -17.57 7.64
CA GLY A 17 -4.97 -16.87 6.94
C GLY A 17 -4.39 -15.89 5.94
N TYR A 18 -5.23 -14.98 5.50
CA TYR A 18 -4.82 -13.82 4.72
C TYR A 18 -4.87 -12.56 5.59
N ILE A 19 -4.02 -11.59 5.29
CA ILE A 19 -4.15 -10.24 5.82
C ILE A 19 -5.41 -9.64 5.20
N ASN A 20 -6.47 -9.54 5.99
CA ASN A 20 -7.81 -9.12 5.56
C ASN A 20 -8.35 -7.92 6.35
N GLN A 21 -7.48 -7.24 7.08
CA GLN A 21 -7.82 -6.05 7.85
C GLN A 21 -6.81 -4.93 7.55
N ALA A 22 -7.30 -3.69 7.58
CA ALA A 22 -6.43 -2.53 7.51
C ALA A 22 -5.62 -2.41 8.80
N GLY A 23 -4.35 -2.02 8.68
CA GLY A 23 -3.49 -1.89 9.84
C GLY A 23 -2.00 -1.94 9.53
N LYS A 24 -1.22 -1.97 10.58
CA LYS A 24 0.23 -2.07 10.58
C LYS A 24 0.65 -3.53 10.82
N TYR A 25 1.57 -4.04 10.00
CA TYR A 25 2.11 -5.40 10.11
C TYR A 25 3.62 -5.39 9.95
N VAL A 26 4.30 -6.25 10.68
CA VAL A 26 5.68 -6.64 10.40
C VAL A 26 5.62 -8.00 9.72
N VAL A 27 6.20 -8.08 8.53
CA VAL A 27 6.12 -9.24 7.65
C VAL A 27 7.51 -9.69 7.22
N THR A 28 7.62 -10.97 6.88
CA THR A 28 8.78 -11.51 6.18
C THR A 28 8.44 -11.62 4.69
N ILE A 29 9.32 -11.19 3.83
CA ILE A 29 9.18 -11.31 2.37
C ILE A 29 9.48 -12.75 1.99
N GLU A 30 8.45 -13.50 1.55
CA GLU A 30 8.61 -14.86 1.05
C GLU A 30 9.17 -14.87 -0.37
N SER A 31 8.68 -13.95 -1.22
CA SER A 31 9.20 -13.79 -2.58
C SER A 31 8.96 -12.38 -3.12
N ALA A 32 9.86 -11.97 -4.02
CA ALA A 32 9.79 -10.72 -4.77
C ALA A 32 10.02 -11.04 -6.25
N VAL A 33 8.93 -11.32 -6.98
CA VAL A 33 8.98 -11.80 -8.36
C VAL A 33 8.91 -10.62 -9.32
N PHE A 34 9.81 -10.61 -10.32
CA PHE A 34 9.69 -9.76 -11.49
C PHE A 34 8.59 -10.32 -12.38
N HIS A 35 7.40 -9.73 -12.30
CA HIS A 35 6.24 -10.21 -13.03
C HIS A 35 5.99 -9.37 -14.28
N VAL A 36 5.99 -10.03 -15.41
CA VAL A 36 5.67 -9.41 -16.70
C VAL A 36 4.25 -9.78 -17.10
N GLY A 37 3.41 -8.79 -17.22
CA GLY A 37 2.05 -8.93 -17.75
C GLY A 37 2.04 -8.59 -19.24
N ASN A 38 1.56 -9.52 -20.06
CA ASN A 38 1.32 -9.28 -21.48
C ASN A 38 -0.17 -9.17 -21.73
N ASN A 39 -0.60 -8.11 -22.39
CA ASN A 39 -1.98 -7.91 -22.81
C ASN A 39 -2.04 -7.33 -24.22
N ALA A 40 -3.24 -7.13 -24.76
CA ALA A 40 -3.44 -6.57 -26.10
C ALA A 40 -2.80 -5.18 -26.30
N ASN A 41 -2.55 -4.45 -25.21
CA ASN A 41 -1.97 -3.09 -25.25
C ASN A 41 -0.47 -3.07 -25.03
N GLY A 42 0.19 -4.23 -24.88
CA GLY A 42 1.62 -4.36 -24.70
C GLY A 42 2.05 -5.03 -23.39
N ARG A 43 3.30 -4.84 -23.02
CA ARG A 43 3.99 -5.46 -21.89
C ARG A 43 4.03 -4.51 -20.69
N SER A 44 3.47 -4.92 -19.57
CA SER A 44 3.61 -4.21 -18.29
C SER A 44 4.57 -4.93 -17.35
N GLU A 45 5.26 -4.19 -16.48
CA GLU A 45 6.18 -4.76 -15.51
C GLU A 45 5.72 -4.47 -14.10
N ASN A 46 5.83 -5.46 -13.25
CA ASN A 46 5.35 -5.39 -11.87
C ASN A 46 6.34 -6.09 -10.94
N LEU A 47 6.49 -5.57 -9.74
CA LEU A 47 7.02 -6.32 -8.61
C LEU A 47 5.86 -7.01 -7.91
N LYS A 48 5.81 -8.36 -7.98
CA LYS A 48 4.89 -9.18 -7.19
C LYS A 48 5.57 -9.54 -5.87
N LEU A 49 5.12 -8.92 -4.80
CA LEU A 49 5.66 -9.08 -3.46
C LEU A 49 4.75 -9.97 -2.63
N SER A 50 5.21 -11.19 -2.30
CA SER A 50 4.49 -12.11 -1.40
C SER A 50 5.11 -12.07 -0.01
N VAL A 51 4.27 -11.89 0.99
CA VAL A 51 4.70 -11.69 2.37
C VAL A 51 3.90 -12.56 3.35
N ILE A 52 4.52 -12.85 4.48
CA ILE A 52 3.91 -13.58 5.59
C ILE A 52 4.21 -12.87 6.91
N ASP A 53 3.22 -12.75 7.77
CA ASP A 53 3.42 -12.19 9.11
C ASP A 53 3.77 -13.27 10.15
N ASN A 54 3.99 -12.84 11.39
CA ASN A 54 4.31 -13.74 12.50
C ASN A 54 3.14 -14.70 12.90
N GLN A 55 1.92 -14.36 12.48
CA GLN A 55 0.73 -15.20 12.67
C GLN A 55 0.45 -16.11 11.47
N LYS A 56 1.42 -16.24 10.55
CA LYS A 56 1.29 -17.02 9.29
C LYS A 56 0.21 -16.51 8.34
N ARG A 57 -0.22 -15.25 8.49
CA ARG A 57 -1.15 -14.64 7.53
C ARG A 57 -0.36 -14.13 6.33
N LYS A 58 -0.84 -14.44 5.14
CA LYS A 58 -0.20 -14.11 3.86
C LYS A 58 -0.86 -12.91 3.19
N ALA A 59 -0.08 -12.16 2.44
CA ALA A 59 -0.59 -11.19 1.48
C ALA A 59 0.32 -11.17 0.24
N THR A 60 -0.26 -10.79 -0.90
CA THR A 60 0.48 -10.57 -2.14
C THR A 60 0.11 -9.20 -2.70
N PHE A 61 1.11 -8.40 -2.98
CA PHE A 61 0.97 -7.06 -3.54
C PHE A 61 1.57 -7.01 -4.94
N PHE A 62 0.85 -6.38 -5.87
CA PHE A 62 1.35 -6.09 -7.21
C PHE A 62 1.68 -4.61 -7.30
N ILE A 63 2.95 -4.30 -7.41
CA ILE A 63 3.47 -2.93 -7.55
C ILE A 63 3.84 -2.75 -9.02
N ASN A 64 2.98 -2.07 -9.77
CA ASN A 64 3.22 -1.80 -11.18
C ASN A 64 4.35 -0.78 -11.33
N THR A 65 5.40 -1.13 -12.05
CA THR A 65 6.59 -0.29 -12.30
C THR A 65 6.64 0.25 -13.72
N SER A 66 5.96 -0.42 -14.68
CA SER A 66 5.83 0.04 -16.06
C SER A 66 4.46 -0.32 -16.61
N TYR A 67 3.81 0.62 -17.25
CA TYR A 67 2.52 0.41 -17.94
C TYR A 67 2.73 -0.34 -19.26
N SER A 68 1.63 -0.89 -19.79
CA SER A 68 1.65 -1.66 -21.05
C SER A 68 2.08 -0.85 -22.29
N ASN A 69 1.99 0.48 -22.22
CA ASN A 69 2.49 1.38 -23.28
C ASN A 69 3.99 1.73 -23.14
N GLY A 70 4.73 1.08 -22.24
CA GLY A 70 6.15 1.31 -21.98
C GLY A 70 6.46 2.53 -21.11
N VAL A 71 5.45 3.27 -20.67
CA VAL A 71 5.65 4.41 -19.74
C VAL A 71 5.91 3.89 -18.34
N GLN A 72 6.94 4.43 -17.69
CA GLN A 72 7.25 4.10 -16.30
C GLN A 72 6.15 4.61 -15.36
N ASN A 73 5.79 3.78 -14.38
CA ASN A 73 4.89 4.17 -13.30
C ASN A 73 5.69 4.76 -12.13
N GLU A 74 5.80 6.08 -12.08
CA GLU A 74 6.53 6.77 -11.00
C GLU A 74 6.03 6.39 -9.60
N GLY A 75 4.72 6.19 -9.41
CA GLY A 75 4.14 5.79 -8.13
C GLY A 75 4.65 4.43 -7.68
N GLY A 76 4.69 3.47 -8.61
CA GLY A 76 5.25 2.14 -8.37
C GLY A 76 6.75 2.18 -8.09
N LEU A 77 7.51 2.93 -8.88
CA LEU A 77 8.96 3.09 -8.67
C LEU A 77 9.28 3.75 -7.32
N ARG A 78 8.49 4.75 -6.90
CA ARG A 78 8.60 5.35 -5.55
C ARG A 78 8.33 4.32 -4.45
N THR A 79 7.35 3.44 -4.66
CA THR A 79 7.05 2.35 -3.70
C THR A 79 8.22 1.37 -3.61
N VAL A 80 8.81 0.95 -4.74
CA VAL A 80 10.00 0.09 -4.75
C VAL A 80 11.18 0.76 -4.06
N SER A 81 11.42 2.05 -4.33
CA SER A 81 12.48 2.83 -3.67
C SER A 81 12.25 2.92 -2.16
N ALA A 82 11.00 3.06 -1.72
CA ALA A 82 10.66 3.07 -0.29
C ALA A 82 10.92 1.70 0.36
N ILE A 83 10.62 0.60 -0.33
CA ILE A 83 10.94 -0.76 0.14
C ILE A 83 12.45 -0.92 0.29
N LEU A 84 13.25 -0.53 -0.72
CA LEU A 84 14.71 -0.58 -0.67
C LEU A 84 15.26 0.20 0.53
N ALA A 85 14.78 1.43 0.73
CA ALA A 85 15.18 2.26 1.87
C ALA A 85 14.87 1.59 3.22
N CYS A 86 13.67 1.02 3.36
CA CYS A 86 13.25 0.32 4.59
C CYS A 86 14.01 -0.99 4.83
N LEU A 87 14.51 -1.63 3.76
CA LEU A 87 15.35 -2.83 3.83
C LEU A 87 16.85 -2.51 3.96
N ARG A 88 17.23 -1.22 3.94
CA ARG A 88 18.62 -0.74 3.92
C ARG A 88 19.41 -1.29 2.72
N GLU A 89 18.76 -1.40 1.58
CA GLU A 89 19.36 -1.83 0.33
C GLU A 89 19.54 -0.65 -0.62
N HIS A 90 20.63 -0.64 -1.38
CA HIS A 90 20.88 0.37 -2.40
C HIS A 90 20.22 0.06 -3.74
N ASP A 91 20.05 -1.24 -4.04
CA ASP A 91 19.44 -1.72 -5.27
C ASP A 91 18.74 -3.07 -5.07
N SER A 92 17.86 -3.44 -5.98
CA SER A 92 17.17 -4.73 -5.96
C SER A 92 18.04 -5.90 -6.44
N GLY A 93 19.17 -5.63 -7.07
CA GLY A 93 19.87 -6.58 -7.92
C GLY A 93 19.14 -6.87 -9.22
N GLU A 94 19.77 -7.67 -10.07
CA GLU A 94 19.13 -8.22 -11.27
C GLU A 94 18.17 -9.36 -10.88
N PRO A 95 17.02 -9.49 -11.56
CA PRO A 95 16.15 -10.64 -11.35
C PRO A 95 16.86 -11.92 -11.77
N THR A 96 16.86 -12.90 -10.89
CA THR A 96 17.48 -14.20 -11.10
C THR A 96 16.47 -15.33 -10.91
N PRO A 97 16.57 -16.45 -11.67
CA PRO A 97 15.68 -17.58 -11.49
C PRO A 97 15.77 -18.13 -10.07
N ALA A 98 14.62 -18.18 -9.38
CA ALA A 98 14.51 -18.75 -8.05
C ALA A 98 13.20 -19.54 -7.92
N GLN A 99 13.19 -20.53 -7.04
CA GLN A 99 12.02 -21.33 -6.75
C GLN A 99 11.11 -20.57 -5.78
N VAL A 100 9.86 -20.39 -6.17
CA VAL A 100 8.82 -19.74 -5.34
C VAL A 100 7.59 -20.65 -5.24
N LYS A 101 6.83 -20.51 -4.16
CA LYS A 101 5.55 -21.20 -4.02
C LYS A 101 4.44 -20.36 -4.60
N GLU A 102 3.68 -20.90 -5.52
CA GLU A 102 2.49 -20.28 -6.09
C GLU A 102 1.30 -21.21 -5.97
N TYR A 103 0.14 -20.63 -5.67
CA TYR A 103 -1.10 -21.39 -5.62
C TYR A 103 -1.58 -21.71 -7.04
N ASN A 104 -1.64 -23.00 -7.35
CA ASN A 104 -2.22 -23.49 -8.59
C ASN A 104 -3.73 -23.68 -8.40
N ARG A 105 -4.54 -22.98 -9.21
CA ARG A 105 -6.00 -23.03 -9.13
C ARG A 105 -6.59 -24.34 -9.63
N GLU A 106 -5.90 -25.04 -10.53
CA GLU A 106 -6.36 -26.30 -11.11
C GLU A 106 -6.16 -27.45 -10.12
N THR A 107 -4.99 -27.53 -9.49
CA THR A 107 -4.65 -28.55 -8.51
C THR A 107 -5.09 -28.17 -7.08
N GLN A 108 -5.48 -26.89 -6.86
CA GLN A 108 -5.82 -26.34 -5.54
C GLN A 108 -4.71 -26.50 -4.49
N GLN A 109 -3.46 -26.51 -4.93
CA GLN A 109 -2.28 -26.69 -4.08
C GLN A 109 -1.23 -25.61 -4.33
N GLU A 110 -0.37 -25.39 -3.33
CA GLU A 110 0.84 -24.59 -3.52
C GLU A 110 1.88 -25.45 -4.23
N GLU A 111 2.33 -24.99 -5.39
CA GLU A 111 3.34 -25.64 -6.22
C GLU A 111 4.62 -24.80 -6.26
N ALA A 112 5.75 -25.47 -6.29
CA ALA A 112 7.04 -24.82 -6.46
C ALA A 112 7.28 -24.55 -7.94
N VAL A 113 7.41 -23.28 -8.31
CA VAL A 113 7.66 -22.85 -9.70
C VAL A 113 8.89 -21.97 -9.77
N MET A 114 9.59 -22.03 -10.92
CA MET A 114 10.72 -21.14 -11.18
C MET A 114 10.20 -19.79 -11.67
N ARG A 115 10.70 -18.70 -11.08
CA ARG A 115 10.39 -17.32 -11.47
C ARG A 115 11.64 -16.47 -11.40
N ASP A 116 11.67 -15.41 -12.18
CA ASP A 116 12.70 -14.37 -12.07
C ASP A 116 12.40 -13.51 -10.82
N CYS A 117 13.29 -13.55 -9.85
CA CYS A 117 13.10 -12.98 -8.54
C CYS A 117 14.21 -12.02 -8.15
N PHE A 118 13.85 -10.96 -7.45
CA PHE A 118 14.79 -10.09 -6.73
C PHE A 118 15.17 -10.76 -5.40
N THR A 119 16.10 -11.70 -5.46
CA THR A 119 16.46 -12.57 -4.34
C THR A 119 17.02 -11.84 -3.13
N LYS A 120 17.55 -10.61 -3.31
CA LYS A 120 17.99 -9.74 -2.20
C LYS A 120 16.87 -9.42 -1.19
N PHE A 121 15.62 -9.52 -1.59
CA PHE A 121 14.47 -9.23 -0.72
C PHE A 121 14.02 -10.44 0.09
N HIS A 122 14.31 -11.65 -0.38
CA HIS A 122 13.82 -12.88 0.23
C HIS A 122 14.30 -13.03 1.68
N GLY A 123 13.39 -13.42 2.57
CA GLY A 123 13.66 -13.64 3.99
C GLY A 123 13.83 -12.36 4.82
N LYS A 124 13.84 -11.17 4.19
CA LYS A 124 13.96 -9.91 4.93
C LYS A 124 12.65 -9.51 5.58
N GLN A 125 12.77 -8.84 6.72
CA GLN A 125 11.63 -8.26 7.41
C GLN A 125 11.33 -6.86 6.90
N LEU A 126 10.07 -6.58 6.65
CA LEU A 126 9.55 -5.29 6.22
C LEU A 126 8.33 -4.93 7.06
N GLY A 127 8.24 -3.69 7.48
CA GLY A 127 7.02 -3.13 8.01
C GLY A 127 6.10 -2.68 6.87
N ILE A 128 4.83 -3.05 6.90
CA ILE A 128 3.83 -2.63 5.92
C ILE A 128 2.61 -2.02 6.60
N VAL A 129 2.03 -1.04 5.95
CA VAL A 129 0.71 -0.51 6.30
C VAL A 129 -0.27 -0.90 5.19
N VAL A 130 -1.32 -1.61 5.58
CA VAL A 130 -2.35 -2.12 4.69
C VAL A 130 -3.61 -1.29 4.84
N GLN A 131 -4.19 -0.90 3.72
CA GLN A 131 -5.53 -0.36 3.60
C GLN A 131 -6.36 -1.35 2.78
N MET A 132 -7.59 -1.61 3.15
CA MET A 132 -8.43 -2.50 2.36
C MET A 132 -9.00 -1.76 1.15
N ALA A 133 -9.19 -2.45 0.03
CA ALA A 133 -9.72 -1.85 -1.20
C ALA A 133 -10.77 -2.77 -1.83
N HIS A 134 -11.92 -2.20 -2.19
CA HIS A 134 -12.83 -2.84 -3.13
C HIS A 134 -12.30 -2.63 -4.55
N GLU A 135 -12.19 -3.70 -5.31
CA GLU A 135 -11.72 -3.71 -6.70
C GLU A 135 -12.78 -4.32 -7.61
N ASP A 136 -12.76 -3.93 -8.89
CA ASP A 136 -13.67 -4.51 -9.89
C ASP A 136 -13.51 -6.04 -9.97
N GLY A 137 -14.63 -6.74 -10.05
CA GLY A 137 -14.67 -8.21 -10.17
C GLY A 137 -14.33 -8.98 -8.88
N ARG A 138 -14.19 -8.29 -7.74
CA ARG A 138 -14.01 -8.92 -6.43
C ARG A 138 -15.17 -8.61 -5.51
N GLU A 139 -15.75 -9.65 -4.91
CA GLU A 139 -16.81 -9.51 -3.92
C GLU A 139 -16.28 -8.94 -2.60
N ASN A 140 -15.16 -9.47 -2.14
CA ASN A 140 -14.55 -9.07 -0.89
C ASN A 140 -13.40 -8.08 -1.10
N PRO A 141 -13.19 -7.11 -0.17
CA PRO A 141 -12.06 -6.21 -0.23
C PRO A 141 -10.72 -6.96 -0.21
N SER A 142 -9.76 -6.45 -0.95
CA SER A 142 -8.40 -6.98 -1.00
C SER A 142 -7.42 -6.07 -0.24
N PRO A 143 -6.31 -6.62 0.30
CA PRO A 143 -5.27 -5.82 0.93
C PRO A 143 -4.54 -4.98 -0.12
N ASN A 144 -4.45 -3.69 0.13
CA ASN A 144 -3.71 -2.72 -0.67
C ASN A 144 -2.53 -2.18 0.14
N LEU A 145 -1.34 -2.25 -0.42
CA LEU A 145 -0.15 -1.69 0.22
C LEU A 145 -0.22 -0.16 0.20
N TYR A 146 -0.44 0.42 1.36
CA TYR A 146 -0.55 1.88 1.51
C TYR A 146 0.81 2.53 1.74
N SER A 147 1.64 1.95 2.62
CA SER A 147 2.96 2.46 2.97
C SER A 147 3.86 1.34 3.48
N VAL A 148 5.16 1.63 3.54
CA VAL A 148 6.16 0.73 4.11
C VAL A 148 7.00 1.46 5.16
N PHE A 149 7.58 0.70 6.09
CA PHE A 149 8.46 1.21 7.14
C PHE A 149 9.51 0.15 7.51
N GLU A 150 10.60 0.58 8.11
CA GLU A 150 11.63 -0.34 8.63
C GLU A 150 11.09 -1.12 9.82
N ALA A 151 11.16 -2.45 9.76
CA ALA A 151 10.52 -3.32 10.76
C ALA A 151 11.05 -3.11 12.19
N SER A 152 12.34 -2.78 12.34
CA SER A 152 13.01 -2.66 13.64
C SER A 152 12.83 -1.30 14.31
N SER A 153 12.82 -0.21 13.54
CA SER A 153 12.80 1.17 14.06
C SER A 153 11.45 1.87 13.87
N GLU A 154 10.57 1.30 13.04
CA GLU A 154 9.32 1.90 12.59
C GLU A 154 9.49 3.20 11.76
N LEU A 155 10.72 3.51 11.31
CA LEU A 155 10.99 4.65 10.46
C LEU A 155 10.45 4.43 9.05
N THR A 156 9.80 5.42 8.49
CA THR A 156 9.42 5.43 7.08
C THR A 156 10.63 5.70 6.18
N ALA A 157 10.54 5.37 4.89
CA ALA A 157 11.61 5.60 3.93
C ALA A 157 12.12 7.07 3.94
N GLY A 158 11.19 8.03 4.03
CA GLY A 158 11.56 9.45 4.09
C GLY A 158 12.32 9.84 5.36
N GLU A 159 11.94 9.27 6.50
CA GLU A 159 12.66 9.48 7.77
C GLU A 159 14.06 8.87 7.74
N ILE A 160 14.17 7.67 7.14
CA ILE A 160 15.47 7.01 6.92
C ILE A 160 16.39 7.88 6.06
N MET A 161 15.88 8.41 4.94
CA MET A 161 16.68 9.25 4.03
C MET A 161 17.11 10.58 4.65
N ARG A 162 16.36 11.09 5.62
CA ARG A 162 16.72 12.28 6.40
C ARG A 162 17.53 11.98 7.65
N ALA A 163 17.95 10.71 7.85
CA ALA A 163 18.68 10.24 9.02
C ALA A 163 17.97 10.56 10.36
N GLU A 164 16.64 10.53 10.36
CA GLU A 164 15.84 10.70 11.57
C GLU A 164 15.98 9.46 12.46
N THR A 165 15.97 9.66 13.77
CA THR A 165 16.16 8.59 14.76
C THR A 165 14.86 8.20 15.47
N ARG A 166 13.78 8.94 15.24
CA ARG A 166 12.46 8.71 15.88
C ARG A 166 11.36 8.67 14.83
N PRO A 167 10.48 7.65 14.86
CA PRO A 167 9.38 7.57 13.95
C PRO A 167 8.30 8.60 14.32
N ALA A 168 7.95 9.47 13.38
CA ALA A 168 6.89 10.47 13.53
C ALA A 168 5.78 10.31 12.49
N GLN A 169 6.13 9.85 11.28
CA GLN A 169 5.20 9.74 10.18
C GLN A 169 4.27 8.52 10.29
N LEU A 170 4.77 7.41 10.82
CA LEU A 170 3.98 6.18 10.93
C LEU A 170 2.71 6.41 11.78
N GLY A 171 2.81 7.17 12.87
CA GLY A 171 1.65 7.51 13.70
C GLY A 171 0.57 8.29 12.93
N LYS A 172 0.97 9.24 12.08
CA LYS A 172 0.05 10.01 11.21
C LYS A 172 -0.60 9.12 10.15
N ILE A 173 0.18 8.22 9.55
CA ILE A 173 -0.32 7.23 8.58
C ILE A 173 -1.35 6.33 9.25
N MET A 174 -1.07 5.82 10.45
CA MET A 174 -1.99 4.96 11.17
C MET A 174 -3.27 5.68 11.58
N ALA A 175 -3.21 6.95 11.99
CA ALA A 175 -4.39 7.76 12.26
C ALA A 175 -5.25 7.95 11.00
N TYR A 176 -4.63 8.16 9.83
CA TYR A 176 -5.35 8.23 8.55
C TYR A 176 -6.03 6.88 8.23
N ILE A 177 -5.32 5.76 8.36
CA ILE A 177 -5.85 4.42 8.08
C ILE A 177 -7.00 4.08 9.05
N ALA A 178 -6.90 4.45 10.33
CA ALA A 178 -7.98 4.26 11.30
C ALA A 178 -9.28 4.99 10.89
N ASN A 179 -9.15 6.19 10.33
CA ASN A 179 -10.29 6.98 9.83
C ASN A 179 -10.79 6.51 8.46
N LYS A 180 -9.93 5.87 7.65
CA LYS A 180 -10.26 5.40 6.30
C LYS A 180 -9.69 4.02 6.04
N PRO A 181 -10.17 2.97 6.74
CA PRO A 181 -9.62 1.62 6.64
C PRO A 181 -9.94 0.94 5.31
N LEU A 182 -10.99 1.41 4.62
CA LEU A 182 -11.49 0.86 3.37
C LEU A 182 -11.61 1.97 2.32
N ILE A 183 -11.17 1.68 1.09
CA ILE A 183 -11.36 2.53 -0.08
C ILE A 183 -12.11 1.76 -1.17
N ASP A 184 -12.81 2.49 -2.01
CA ASP A 184 -13.46 1.95 -3.19
C ASP A 184 -12.69 2.38 -4.44
N LYS A 185 -12.13 1.40 -5.16
CA LYS A 185 -11.40 1.58 -6.43
C LYS A 185 -12.20 1.12 -7.64
N ARG A 186 -13.46 0.70 -7.45
CA ARG A 186 -14.31 0.24 -8.54
C ARG A 186 -14.66 1.40 -9.46
N LYS A 187 -14.58 1.18 -10.76
CA LYS A 187 -14.81 2.21 -11.79
C LYS A 187 -16.22 2.81 -11.78
N ASN A 188 -17.22 2.02 -11.34
CA ASN A 188 -18.63 2.39 -11.28
C ASN A 188 -19.14 2.64 -9.85
N SER A 189 -18.25 2.90 -8.91
CA SER A 189 -18.70 3.26 -7.56
C SER A 189 -19.45 4.59 -7.58
N PRO A 190 -20.60 4.70 -6.91
CA PRO A 190 -21.22 5.98 -6.69
C PRO A 190 -20.24 6.85 -5.92
N VAL A 191 -19.87 7.98 -6.51
CA VAL A 191 -19.01 8.97 -5.86
C VAL A 191 -19.71 9.38 -4.56
N PRO A 192 -19.12 9.19 -3.38
CA PRO A 192 -19.69 9.71 -2.14
C PRO A 192 -19.95 11.20 -2.34
N PRO A 193 -21.12 11.75 -1.92
CA PRO A 193 -21.38 13.16 -2.03
C PRO A 193 -20.22 13.91 -1.38
N GLN A 194 -19.49 14.66 -2.18
CA GLN A 194 -18.45 15.55 -1.66
C GLN A 194 -19.15 16.48 -0.66
N PRO A 195 -18.62 16.65 0.56
CA PRO A 195 -19.13 17.66 1.44
C PRO A 195 -19.09 18.98 0.68
N THR A 196 -20.27 19.52 0.40
CA THR A 196 -20.43 20.82 -0.24
C THR A 196 -19.63 21.79 0.60
N ARG A 197 -18.52 22.28 0.07
CA ARG A 197 -17.79 23.39 0.71
C ARG A 197 -18.81 24.52 0.84
N GLN A 198 -19.28 24.78 2.05
CA GLN A 198 -20.03 26.00 2.31
C GLN A 198 -19.18 27.15 1.78
N PRO A 199 -19.75 28.06 0.97
CA PRO A 199 -19.02 29.23 0.53
C PRO A 199 -18.50 29.93 1.79
N MET A 200 -17.19 30.13 1.87
CA MET A 200 -16.63 30.98 2.92
C MET A 200 -17.32 32.32 2.82
N PRO A 201 -17.77 32.90 3.96
CA PRO A 201 -18.28 34.26 3.96
C PRO A 201 -17.25 35.16 3.30
N GLN A 202 -17.64 35.83 2.21
CA GLN A 202 -16.79 36.83 1.58
C GLN A 202 -16.47 37.90 2.64
N PRO A 203 -15.19 38.28 2.77
CA PRO A 203 -14.86 39.42 3.63
C PRO A 203 -15.69 40.64 3.15
N ALA A 204 -16.39 41.26 4.09
CA ALA A 204 -17.14 42.48 3.80
C ALA A 204 -16.17 43.52 3.18
N THR A 205 -16.53 43.99 1.99
CA THR A 205 -15.83 45.10 1.33
C THR A 205 -15.82 46.30 2.28
N PRO A 206 -14.67 46.91 2.57
CA PRO A 206 -14.65 48.13 3.38
C PRO A 206 -15.53 49.18 2.71
N ALA A 207 -16.44 49.77 3.48
CA ALA A 207 -17.24 50.89 3.01
C ALA A 207 -16.30 52.03 2.56
N ALA A 208 -16.58 52.56 1.36
CA ALA A 208 -15.87 53.71 0.84
C ALA A 208 -15.97 54.90 1.82
N PRO A 209 -14.91 55.72 1.96
CA PRO A 209 -14.97 56.91 2.79
C PRO A 209 -16.06 57.82 2.28
N VAL A 210 -16.93 58.29 3.18
CA VAL A 210 -17.89 59.35 2.88
C VAL A 210 -17.09 60.64 2.72
N GLU A 211 -17.06 61.22 1.51
CA GLU A 211 -16.53 62.54 1.30
C GLU A 211 -17.44 63.53 2.06
N ASP A 212 -16.87 64.20 3.04
CA ASP A 212 -17.47 65.37 3.69
C ASP A 212 -17.59 66.48 2.66
N ILE A 213 -18.80 66.74 2.26
CA ILE A 213 -19.11 67.93 1.45
C ILE A 213 -19.15 69.09 2.40
N ASP A 214 -18.02 69.76 2.54
CA ASP A 214 -17.94 71.04 3.19
C ASP A 214 -18.76 72.06 2.35
N SER A 215 -19.92 72.42 2.85
CA SER A 215 -20.76 73.46 2.27
C SER A 215 -20.19 74.81 2.67
N ASP A 216 -19.51 75.44 1.72
CA ASP A 216 -19.21 76.89 1.76
C ASP A 216 -20.48 77.69 1.97
N ILE A 217 -20.58 78.34 3.12
CA ILE A 217 -21.54 79.38 3.37
C ILE A 217 -20.75 80.75 3.34
N PRO A 218 -21.00 81.64 2.42
CA PRO A 218 -20.37 82.91 2.44
C PRO A 218 -21.10 83.91 3.38
N PHE A 219 -20.33 84.48 4.30
CA PHE A 219 -20.52 85.90 4.77
C PHE A 219 -19.22 86.36 5.42
#